data_ff33c773d1e31225a0cf9f0447952e97
#
_entry.id   ff33c773d1e31225a0cf9f0447952e97
#
_cell.length_a   1.000
_cell.length_b   1.000
_cell.length_c   1.000
_cell.angle_alpha   90.00
_cell.angle_beta   90.00
_cell.angle_gamma   90.00
#
_symmetry.space_group_name_H-M   'P 1'
#
loop_
_entity.id
_entity.type
_entity.pdbx_description
1 polymer ?
#
loop_
_entity_poly.entity_id
_entity_poly.type
_entity_poly.pdbx_seq_one_letter_code
_entity_poly.pdbx_strand_id
1 'polypeptide(L)'
;MMNGTRNNQVESKRRMKAFTNMPALSLAAGLLGIELVQAVHAAGPDFSKDGAPFLKKYCLECHSGDHPKAELSLEEYRDSASAVKGRKTFEKVLRMLARGEMPPKNKPRPTVVAVEAFAEHVKAVWDFSDLNAKPDPGRVTMRRLNRVEYRNTVRDLLGVDFDPTESFPSDDIG
;
A
#
# COMPACT_ATOMS: atom_id res chain seq x y z
N MET A 1 -76.75 8.66 -6.51
CA MET A 1 -76.82 7.43 -5.71
C MET A 1 -75.43 7.20 -5.18
N MET A 2 -74.98 7.84 -4.11
CA MET A 2 -75.11 7.63 -2.66
C MET A 2 -74.94 6.18 -2.27
N ASN A 3 -73.79 5.92 -1.68
CA ASN A 3 -73.47 5.23 -0.45
C ASN A 3 -72.09 4.55 -0.55
N GLY A 4 -71.25 4.92 0.36
CA GLY A 4 -70.45 3.98 1.09
C GLY A 4 -69.11 4.49 1.66
N THR A 5 -69.15 5.63 2.35
CA THR A 5 -68.01 6.09 3.17
C THR A 5 -68.38 6.02 4.64
N ARG A 6 -68.25 4.85 5.23
CA ARG A 6 -68.33 4.75 6.71
C ARG A 6 -67.91 3.36 7.21
N ASN A 7 -66.65 2.97 7.08
CA ASN A 7 -66.12 1.76 7.80
C ASN A 7 -64.62 1.75 8.08
N ASN A 8 -63.90 2.85 7.89
CA ASN A 8 -62.43 2.84 8.11
C ASN A 8 -61.96 3.53 9.40
N GLN A 9 -62.88 3.85 10.31
CA GLN A 9 -62.50 4.55 11.56
C GLN A 9 -62.53 3.64 12.81
N VAL A 10 -62.93 2.40 12.72
CA VAL A 10 -63.06 1.54 13.91
C VAL A 10 -61.90 0.55 14.08
N GLU A 11 -61.12 0.24 13.04
CA GLU A 11 -59.99 -0.68 13.14
C GLU A 11 -58.69 -0.04 13.59
N SER A 12 -58.55 1.30 13.56
CA SER A 12 -57.36 2.03 13.98
C SER A 12 -57.15 2.08 15.51
N LYS A 13 -58.17 1.78 16.30
CA LYS A 13 -58.10 1.90 17.78
C LYS A 13 -57.81 0.60 18.52
N ARG A 14 -57.63 -0.53 17.85
CA ARG A 14 -57.35 -1.83 18.51
C ARG A 14 -55.91 -2.31 18.40
N ARG A 15 -55.02 -1.60 17.68
CA ARG A 15 -53.61 -2.02 17.54
C ARG A 15 -52.59 -1.25 18.41
N MET A 16 -53.05 -0.42 19.33
CA MET A 16 -52.14 0.42 20.10
C MET A 16 -52.17 0.11 21.60
N LYS A 17 -52.33 -1.16 21.99
CA LYS A 17 -52.22 -1.61 23.41
C LYS A 17 -51.47 -2.89 23.65
N ALA A 18 -50.40 -3.17 22.91
CA ALA A 18 -49.60 -4.37 23.17
C ALA A 18 -48.08 -4.11 23.04
N PHE A 19 -47.59 -2.94 23.45
CA PHE A 19 -46.13 -2.71 23.47
C PHE A 19 -45.67 -1.95 24.75
N THR A 20 -46.16 -2.40 25.91
CA THR A 20 -45.68 -1.84 27.18
C THR A 20 -45.52 -2.97 28.19
N ASN A 21 -44.61 -3.90 27.95
CA ASN A 21 -43.98 -4.73 28.98
C ASN A 21 -42.79 -5.50 28.33
N MET A 22 -41.72 -4.80 27.94
CA MET A 22 -40.40 -5.42 27.80
C MET A 22 -39.64 -5.12 29.11
N PRO A 23 -39.19 -6.15 29.82
CA PRO A 23 -38.41 -5.93 31.04
C PRO A 23 -37.05 -5.33 30.67
N ALA A 24 -36.66 -4.31 31.41
CA ALA A 24 -35.44 -3.52 31.32
C ALA A 24 -34.12 -4.33 31.46
N LEU A 25 -34.20 -5.67 31.40
CA LEU A 25 -33.04 -6.56 31.63
C LEU A 25 -32.27 -6.92 30.32
N SER A 26 -32.81 -6.58 29.17
CA SER A 26 -32.17 -6.97 27.87
C SER A 26 -31.22 -5.90 27.31
N LEU A 27 -31.17 -4.70 27.85
CA LEU A 27 -30.26 -3.63 27.38
C LEU A 27 -28.85 -3.69 27.98
N ALA A 28 -28.67 -4.38 29.10
CA ALA A 28 -27.33 -4.53 29.71
C ALA A 28 -26.44 -5.57 29.06
N ALA A 29 -27.03 -6.56 28.36
CA ALA A 29 -26.26 -7.61 27.67
C ALA A 29 -25.74 -7.16 26.31
N GLY A 30 -26.31 -6.12 25.70
CA GLY A 30 -25.89 -5.59 24.39
C GLY A 30 -24.65 -4.70 24.45
N LEU A 31 -24.33 -4.12 25.60
CA LEU A 31 -23.17 -3.22 25.74
C LEU A 31 -21.87 -3.96 26.09
N LEU A 32 -21.92 -5.20 26.57
CA LEU A 32 -20.72 -5.99 26.81
C LEU A 32 -20.16 -6.69 25.55
N GLY A 33 -20.92 -6.72 24.46
CA GLY A 33 -20.51 -7.36 23.20
C GLY A 33 -19.74 -6.45 22.22
N ILE A 34 -19.68 -5.17 22.49
CA ILE A 34 -19.08 -4.18 21.54
C ILE A 34 -17.57 -3.95 21.81
N GLU A 35 -17.07 -4.34 22.97
CA GLU A 35 -15.66 -4.08 23.34
C GLU A 35 -14.65 -5.11 22.84
N LEU A 36 -15.06 -6.22 22.22
CA LEU A 36 -14.15 -7.29 21.76
C LEU A 36 -13.79 -7.21 20.28
N VAL A 37 -14.20 -6.18 19.57
CA VAL A 37 -13.79 -5.93 18.15
C VAL A 37 -12.64 -4.93 18.08
N GLN A 38 -11.94 -4.70 19.17
CA GLN A 38 -10.77 -3.81 19.12
C GLN A 38 -9.53 -4.58 18.72
N ALA A 39 -9.05 -4.19 17.52
CA ALA A 39 -7.67 -4.27 17.08
C ALA A 39 -7.07 -5.66 16.92
N VAL A 40 -7.56 -6.43 15.98
CA VAL A 40 -6.62 -7.18 15.15
C VAL A 40 -5.90 -6.11 14.27
N HIS A 41 -4.98 -5.37 14.85
CA HIS A 41 -3.91 -4.80 14.06
C HIS A 41 -3.16 -6.01 13.52
N ALA A 42 -3.46 -6.39 12.29
CA ALA A 42 -2.69 -7.39 11.60
C ALA A 42 -1.25 -6.86 11.60
N ALA A 43 -0.41 -7.45 12.45
CA ALA A 43 1.01 -7.17 12.43
C ALA A 43 1.44 -7.41 10.99
N GLY A 44 2.06 -6.41 10.36
CA GLY A 44 2.52 -6.54 8.99
C GLY A 44 3.49 -7.71 8.84
N PRO A 45 3.75 -8.13 7.60
CA PRO A 45 4.70 -9.21 7.33
C PRO A 45 6.08 -8.85 7.89
N ASP A 46 6.66 -9.78 8.63
CA ASP A 46 7.91 -9.59 9.37
C ASP A 46 9.07 -10.25 8.63
N PHE A 47 9.83 -9.45 7.89
CA PHE A 47 10.99 -9.93 7.14
C PHE A 47 12.03 -10.63 8.01
N SER A 48 12.15 -10.27 9.28
CA SER A 48 13.13 -10.89 10.19
C SER A 48 12.83 -12.37 10.44
N LYS A 49 11.56 -12.78 10.37
CA LYS A 49 11.12 -14.16 10.62
C LYS A 49 11.19 -15.05 9.37
N ASP A 50 10.80 -14.48 8.22
CA ASP A 50 10.62 -15.28 7.00
C ASP A 50 11.67 -14.96 5.93
N GLY A 51 11.99 -13.69 5.72
CA GLY A 51 12.93 -13.24 4.69
C GLY A 51 14.41 -13.41 5.09
N ALA A 52 14.80 -12.91 6.26
CA ALA A 52 16.18 -12.97 6.72
C ALA A 52 16.71 -14.41 6.87
N PRO A 53 15.95 -15.40 7.38
CA PRO A 53 16.40 -16.79 7.40
C PRO A 53 16.67 -17.38 6.00
N PHE A 54 15.86 -17.01 4.99
CA PHE A 54 16.10 -17.42 3.61
C PHE A 54 17.43 -16.85 3.09
N LEU A 55 17.68 -15.56 3.29
CA LEU A 55 18.96 -14.93 2.92
C LEU A 55 20.14 -15.60 3.62
N LYS A 56 20.03 -15.83 4.93
CA LYS A 56 21.06 -16.51 5.72
C LYS A 56 21.40 -17.88 5.17
N LYS A 57 20.39 -18.64 4.79
CA LYS A 57 20.56 -20.02 4.33
C LYS A 57 21.16 -20.13 2.93
N TYR A 58 20.80 -19.23 2.01
CA TYR A 58 21.11 -19.40 0.59
C TYR A 58 21.99 -18.32 -0.02
N CYS A 59 22.16 -17.17 0.65
CA CYS A 59 22.78 -15.99 0.05
C CYS A 59 24.02 -15.48 0.81
N LEU A 60 23.93 -15.40 2.16
CA LEU A 60 24.93 -14.72 2.96
C LEU A 60 26.31 -15.38 2.96
N GLU A 61 26.42 -16.67 2.64
CA GLU A 61 27.74 -17.32 2.51
C GLU A 61 28.62 -16.61 1.47
N CYS A 62 28.01 -16.04 0.43
CA CYS A 62 28.71 -15.35 -0.65
C CYS A 62 28.49 -13.83 -0.68
N HIS A 63 27.38 -13.37 -0.13
CA HIS A 63 26.94 -11.98 -0.20
C HIS A 63 26.95 -11.30 1.18
N SER A 64 28.03 -11.51 1.96
CA SER A 64 28.28 -10.85 3.25
C SER A 64 29.78 -10.62 3.47
N GLY A 65 30.13 -9.90 4.55
CA GLY A 65 31.51 -9.60 4.94
C GLY A 65 32.17 -8.49 4.12
N ASP A 66 33.48 -8.34 4.29
CA ASP A 66 34.26 -7.22 3.71
C ASP A 66 34.41 -7.28 2.18
N HIS A 67 34.33 -8.48 1.60
CA HIS A 67 34.49 -8.72 0.15
C HIS A 67 33.35 -9.57 -0.40
N PRO A 68 32.11 -9.05 -0.40
CA PRO A 68 30.98 -9.80 -0.89
C PRO A 68 31.08 -10.05 -2.41
N LYS A 69 30.64 -11.21 -2.87
CA LYS A 69 30.64 -11.55 -4.30
C LYS A 69 29.82 -10.55 -5.10
N ALA A 70 30.36 -10.14 -6.25
CA ALA A 70 29.77 -9.13 -7.13
C ALA A 70 29.50 -7.77 -6.44
N GLU A 71 30.31 -7.44 -5.41
CA GLU A 71 30.16 -6.20 -4.62
C GLU A 71 28.75 -6.01 -4.04
N LEU A 72 28.01 -7.11 -3.86
CA LEU A 72 26.67 -7.12 -3.33
C LEU A 72 26.66 -7.68 -1.92
N SER A 73 26.46 -6.83 -0.91
CA SER A 73 26.18 -7.26 0.45
C SER A 73 24.68 -7.35 0.68
N LEU A 74 24.23 -8.49 1.24
CA LEU A 74 22.85 -8.71 1.67
C LEU A 74 22.73 -8.79 3.20
N GLU A 75 23.83 -8.54 3.92
CA GLU A 75 23.89 -8.65 5.38
C GLU A 75 23.09 -7.57 6.10
N GLU A 76 22.91 -6.42 5.48
CA GLU A 76 22.15 -5.31 6.04
C GLU A 76 20.63 -5.56 6.08
N TYR A 77 20.12 -6.51 5.29
CA TYR A 77 18.69 -6.79 5.18
C TYR A 77 18.22 -7.77 6.25
N ARG A 78 17.98 -7.24 7.46
CA ARG A 78 17.63 -8.04 8.64
C ARG A 78 16.18 -7.90 9.07
N ASP A 79 15.50 -6.85 8.62
CA ASP A 79 14.15 -6.48 8.99
C ASP A 79 13.34 -5.92 7.80
N SER A 80 12.05 -5.67 8.03
CA SER A 80 11.15 -5.16 6.99
C SER A 80 11.54 -3.76 6.52
N ALA A 81 12.08 -2.90 7.38
CA ALA A 81 12.47 -1.54 6.99
C ALA A 81 13.68 -1.55 6.04
N SER A 82 14.68 -2.35 6.34
CA SER A 82 15.85 -2.53 5.46
C SER A 82 15.46 -3.19 4.13
N ALA A 83 14.55 -4.18 4.14
CA ALA A 83 14.05 -4.81 2.92
C ALA A 83 13.26 -3.83 2.02
N VAL A 84 12.49 -2.92 2.60
CA VAL A 84 11.80 -1.85 1.86
C VAL A 84 12.80 -0.86 1.27
N LYS A 85 13.78 -0.42 2.05
CA LYS A 85 14.85 0.48 1.58
C LYS A 85 15.66 -0.14 0.44
N GLY A 86 15.89 -1.46 0.51
CA GLY A 86 16.62 -2.24 -0.48
C GLY A 86 15.80 -2.73 -1.67
N ARG A 87 14.62 -2.17 -1.96
CA ARG A 87 13.70 -2.64 -3.02
C ARG A 87 14.40 -2.94 -4.34
N LYS A 88 15.20 -2.01 -4.86
CA LYS A 88 15.95 -2.18 -6.12
C LYS A 88 16.92 -3.38 -6.09
N THR A 89 17.54 -3.64 -4.95
CA THR A 89 18.41 -4.80 -4.75
C THR A 89 17.58 -6.08 -4.77
N PHE A 90 16.48 -6.12 -4.04
CA PHE A 90 15.60 -7.29 -4.00
C PHE A 90 14.95 -7.58 -5.36
N GLU A 91 14.60 -6.59 -6.16
CA GLU A 91 14.13 -6.79 -7.54
C GLU A 91 15.15 -7.56 -8.39
N LYS A 92 16.46 -7.27 -8.21
CA LYS A 92 17.53 -8.02 -8.87
C LYS A 92 17.63 -9.44 -8.30
N VAL A 93 17.62 -9.58 -6.97
CA VAL A 93 17.68 -10.88 -6.28
C VAL A 93 16.54 -11.79 -6.73
N LEU A 94 15.31 -11.31 -6.70
CA LEU A 94 14.13 -12.07 -7.12
C LEU A 94 14.20 -12.49 -8.59
N ARG A 95 14.68 -11.62 -9.46
CA ARG A 95 14.88 -11.94 -10.88
C ARG A 95 15.93 -13.04 -11.08
N MET A 96 17.06 -13.00 -10.37
CA MET A 96 18.10 -14.01 -10.45
C MET A 96 17.63 -15.36 -9.87
N LEU A 97 16.86 -15.35 -8.80
CA LEU A 97 16.21 -16.55 -8.25
C LEU A 97 15.21 -17.16 -9.23
N ALA A 98 14.33 -16.35 -9.82
CA ALA A 98 13.31 -16.79 -10.77
C ALA A 98 13.93 -17.42 -12.05
N ARG A 99 15.08 -16.89 -12.51
CA ARG A 99 15.83 -17.45 -13.64
C ARG A 99 16.67 -18.67 -13.26
N GLY A 100 16.75 -19.01 -11.98
CA GLY A 100 17.62 -20.08 -11.50
C GLY A 100 19.10 -19.77 -11.68
N GLU A 101 19.50 -18.52 -11.79
CA GLU A 101 20.89 -18.09 -11.93
C GLU A 101 21.59 -18.05 -10.54
N MET A 102 20.83 -17.82 -9.47
CA MET A 102 21.29 -17.83 -8.09
C MET A 102 20.44 -18.79 -7.24
N PRO A 103 21.04 -19.47 -6.26
CA PRO A 103 22.48 -19.70 -6.04
C PRO A 103 23.15 -20.47 -7.20
N PRO A 104 24.50 -20.43 -7.33
CA PRO A 104 25.23 -21.19 -8.36
C PRO A 104 24.95 -22.69 -8.26
N LYS A 105 25.15 -23.44 -9.35
CA LYS A 105 24.83 -24.89 -9.43
C LYS A 105 25.60 -25.76 -8.40
N ASN A 106 26.76 -25.30 -7.95
CA ASN A 106 27.61 -25.98 -6.97
C ASN A 106 27.32 -25.63 -5.50
N LYS A 107 26.24 -24.90 -5.25
CA LYS A 107 25.80 -24.51 -3.90
C LYS A 107 24.39 -25.03 -3.58
N PRO A 108 24.03 -25.18 -2.29
CA PRO A 108 22.67 -25.54 -1.92
C PRO A 108 21.65 -24.57 -2.52
N ARG A 109 20.62 -25.11 -3.17
CA ARG A 109 19.60 -24.34 -3.87
C ARG A 109 18.25 -24.47 -3.19
N PRO A 110 17.47 -23.38 -3.11
CA PRO A 110 16.09 -23.46 -2.64
C PRO A 110 15.23 -24.24 -3.64
N THR A 111 14.16 -24.84 -3.16
CA THR A 111 13.10 -25.39 -4.01
C THR A 111 12.33 -24.29 -4.69
N VAL A 112 11.63 -24.59 -5.78
CA VAL A 112 10.77 -23.61 -6.48
C VAL A 112 9.75 -23.01 -5.50
N VAL A 113 9.10 -23.84 -4.70
CA VAL A 113 8.14 -23.40 -3.67
C VAL A 113 8.77 -22.42 -2.68
N ALA A 114 10.00 -22.70 -2.24
CA ALA A 114 10.69 -21.80 -1.31
C ALA A 114 11.07 -20.44 -1.96
N VAL A 115 11.39 -20.43 -3.25
CA VAL A 115 11.64 -19.20 -4.01
C VAL A 115 10.35 -18.38 -4.16
N GLU A 116 9.25 -19.03 -4.51
CA GLU A 116 7.93 -18.39 -4.64
C GLU A 116 7.48 -17.80 -3.31
N ALA A 117 7.54 -18.57 -2.23
CA ALA A 117 7.18 -18.10 -0.89
C ALA A 117 8.03 -16.90 -0.45
N PHE A 118 9.34 -16.93 -0.72
CA PHE A 118 10.22 -15.79 -0.44
C PHE A 118 9.85 -14.57 -1.26
N ALA A 119 9.55 -14.73 -2.56
CA ALA A 119 9.16 -13.64 -3.44
C ALA A 119 7.83 -13.00 -3.01
N GLU A 120 6.84 -13.83 -2.65
CA GLU A 120 5.56 -13.37 -2.13
C GLU A 120 5.72 -12.62 -0.81
N HIS A 121 6.54 -13.14 0.09
CA HIS A 121 6.82 -12.49 1.37
C HIS A 121 7.47 -11.12 1.20
N VAL A 122 8.49 -11.01 0.33
CA VAL A 122 9.16 -9.72 0.03
C VAL A 122 8.15 -8.72 -0.55
N LYS A 123 7.30 -9.13 -1.48
CA LYS A 123 6.24 -8.28 -2.03
C LYS A 123 5.25 -7.84 -0.96
N ALA A 124 4.80 -8.76 -0.12
CA ALA A 124 3.87 -8.43 0.98
C ALA A 124 4.47 -7.39 1.94
N VAL A 125 5.77 -7.46 2.23
CA VAL A 125 6.49 -6.43 3.01
C VAL A 125 6.44 -5.07 2.33
N TRP A 126 6.65 -5.02 1.02
CA TRP A 126 6.59 -3.76 0.26
C TRP A 126 5.17 -3.20 0.20
N ASP A 127 4.18 -4.04 -0.14
CA ASP A 127 2.78 -3.64 -0.24
C ASP A 127 2.26 -3.10 1.10
N PHE A 128 2.60 -3.77 2.20
CA PHE A 128 2.26 -3.29 3.53
C PHE A 128 2.90 -1.93 3.83
N SER A 129 4.16 -1.75 3.48
CA SER A 129 4.86 -0.46 3.65
C SER A 129 4.22 0.64 2.80
N ASP A 130 3.89 0.37 1.53
CA ASP A 130 3.32 1.33 0.60
C ASP A 130 1.91 1.76 1.04
N LEU A 131 1.08 0.81 1.51
CA LEU A 131 -0.26 1.09 2.03
C LEU A 131 -0.26 1.93 3.31
N ASN A 132 0.79 1.81 4.14
CA ASN A 132 0.94 2.55 5.39
C ASN A 132 1.85 3.78 5.27
N ALA A 133 2.42 4.03 4.10
CA ALA A 133 3.25 5.20 3.86
C ALA A 133 2.39 6.47 3.88
N LYS A 134 2.92 7.53 4.47
CA LYS A 134 2.31 8.86 4.31
C LYS A 134 2.41 9.26 2.83
N PRO A 135 1.34 9.82 2.25
CA PRO A 135 1.41 10.34 0.90
C PRO A 135 2.59 11.32 0.76
N ASP A 136 3.53 10.97 -0.10
CA ASP A 136 4.64 11.85 -0.47
C ASP A 136 4.34 12.39 -1.87
N PRO A 137 4.02 13.68 -2.03
CA PRO A 137 3.77 14.29 -3.34
C PRO A 137 5.01 14.26 -4.23
N GLY A 138 6.11 13.72 -3.74
CA GLY A 138 7.39 13.72 -4.41
C GLY A 138 8.07 15.09 -4.39
N ARG A 139 9.28 15.15 -4.90
CA ARG A 139 10.04 16.38 -5.02
C ARG A 139 9.70 17.01 -6.35
N VAL A 140 8.93 18.08 -6.34
CA VAL A 140 8.78 18.93 -7.53
C VAL A 140 10.11 19.62 -7.78
N THR A 141 10.85 19.18 -8.79
CA THR A 141 12.02 19.91 -9.26
C THR A 141 11.54 21.15 -10.01
N MET A 142 12.02 22.33 -9.65
CA MET A 142 11.79 23.53 -10.45
C MET A 142 12.40 23.30 -11.83
N ARG A 143 11.58 23.30 -12.85
CA ARG A 143 12.01 23.31 -14.23
C ARG A 143 11.67 24.65 -14.86
N ARG A 144 12.42 25.01 -15.86
CA ARG A 144 12.08 26.19 -16.68
C ARG A 144 10.76 25.90 -17.42
N LEU A 145 9.85 26.86 -17.40
CA LEU A 145 8.63 26.78 -18.20
C LEU A 145 9.01 26.84 -19.70
N ASN A 146 8.36 26.05 -20.49
CA ASN A 146 8.44 26.21 -21.95
C ASN A 146 7.64 27.45 -22.38
N ARG A 147 7.78 27.86 -23.64
CA ARG A 147 7.18 29.09 -24.17
C ARG A 147 5.65 29.11 -23.99
N VAL A 148 4.98 28.00 -24.25
CA VAL A 148 3.52 27.88 -24.14
C VAL A 148 3.07 27.98 -22.68
N GLU A 149 3.78 27.27 -21.79
CA GLU A 149 3.50 27.33 -20.35
C GLU A 149 3.73 28.72 -19.80
N TYR A 150 4.80 29.41 -20.23
CA TYR A 150 5.10 30.77 -19.79
C TYR A 150 4.02 31.76 -20.27
N ARG A 151 3.62 31.69 -21.54
CA ARG A 151 2.53 32.51 -22.11
C ARG A 151 1.24 32.31 -21.32
N ASN A 152 0.83 31.07 -21.13
CA ASN A 152 -0.39 30.75 -20.39
C ASN A 152 -0.32 31.26 -18.94
N THR A 153 0.81 31.08 -18.28
CA THR A 153 1.01 31.57 -16.90
C THR A 153 0.87 33.07 -16.80
N VAL A 154 1.50 33.85 -17.71
CA VAL A 154 1.41 35.29 -17.73
C VAL A 154 -0.02 35.76 -18.03
N ARG A 155 -0.67 35.12 -19.01
CA ARG A 155 -2.06 35.46 -19.33
C ARG A 155 -2.98 35.19 -18.13
N ASP A 156 -2.83 34.04 -17.47
CA ASP A 156 -3.74 33.62 -16.38
C ASP A 156 -3.49 34.45 -15.09
N LEU A 157 -2.25 34.87 -14.84
CA LEU A 157 -1.90 35.68 -13.66
C LEU A 157 -2.06 37.20 -13.86
N LEU A 158 -1.74 37.70 -15.03
CA LEU A 158 -1.67 39.13 -15.27
C LEU A 158 -2.70 39.64 -16.29
N GLY A 159 -3.44 38.73 -16.94
CA GLY A 159 -4.39 39.08 -18.00
C GLY A 159 -3.73 39.60 -19.29
N VAL A 160 -2.44 39.40 -19.43
CA VAL A 160 -1.66 39.87 -20.61
C VAL A 160 -1.40 38.71 -21.55
N ASP A 161 -1.83 38.82 -22.78
CA ASP A 161 -1.49 37.87 -23.84
C ASP A 161 -0.37 38.43 -24.71
N PHE A 162 0.75 37.73 -24.77
CA PHE A 162 1.89 38.06 -25.61
C PHE A 162 2.54 36.80 -26.20
N ASP A 163 3.23 36.95 -27.31
CA ASP A 163 3.95 35.81 -27.93
C ASP A 163 5.42 35.80 -27.47
N PRO A 164 5.84 34.81 -26.70
CA PRO A 164 7.21 34.69 -26.22
C PRO A 164 8.22 34.25 -27.30
N THR A 165 7.76 33.89 -28.52
CA THR A 165 8.62 33.31 -29.56
C THR A 165 9.72 34.29 -30.06
N GLU A 166 9.42 35.58 -30.02
CA GLU A 166 10.37 36.61 -30.45
C GLU A 166 11.44 36.93 -29.38
N SER A 167 11.11 36.76 -28.10
CA SER A 167 11.95 37.23 -26.99
C SER A 167 12.69 36.10 -26.28
N PHE A 168 12.26 34.87 -26.41
CA PHE A 168 12.86 33.72 -25.70
C PHE A 168 13.55 32.75 -26.66
N PRO A 169 14.68 32.15 -26.21
CA PRO A 169 15.34 31.10 -26.99
C PRO A 169 14.40 29.93 -27.25
N SER A 170 14.66 29.13 -28.26
CA SER A 170 13.89 27.93 -28.57
C SER A 170 13.82 27.01 -27.36
N ASP A 171 12.69 26.29 -27.21
CA ASP A 171 12.60 25.22 -26.23
C ASP A 171 13.49 24.07 -26.70
N ASP A 172 14.60 23.84 -26.01
CA ASP A 172 15.46 22.70 -26.27
C ASP A 172 14.72 21.43 -25.84
N ILE A 173 14.68 20.48 -26.74
CA ILE A 173 14.19 19.14 -26.46
C ILE A 173 15.31 18.45 -25.68
N GLY A 174 15.18 18.42 -24.33
CA GLY A 174 16.11 17.70 -23.45
C GLY A 174 15.86 16.20 -23.45
#